data_7a07a67fad38f4723c017cff94e22cb4
#
_entry.id   7a07a67fad38f4723c017cff94e22cb4
#
_cell.length_a   1.000
_cell.length_b   1.000
_cell.length_c   1.000
_cell.angle_alpha   90.00
_cell.angle_beta   90.00
_cell.angle_gamma   90.00
#
_symmetry.space_group_name_H-M   'P 1'
#
loop_
_entity.id
_entity.type
_entity.pdbx_description
1 polymer ?
#
loop_
_entity_poly.entity_id
_entity_poly.type
_entity_poly.pdbx_seq_one_letter_code
_entity_poly.pdbx_strand_id
1 'polypeptide(L)'
;MRHWQWLDQDVLNYLASGDFVRLDMAWNTLFDWQGLRCGHIIPCAPPEMRGAYAQARRAPKIVHYAGPDNRPWLYPKVDFAEAWWQYARRCPYRKKIAQMLKDSHHNLADLRHRLVVFFAFKVGMPLVNAVFPPNTKRRRWAIRTFRNLDGGKLL
;
A
#
# COMPACT_ATOMS: atom_id res chain seq x y z
N MET A 1 13.78 24.34 8.81
CA MET A 1 12.77 24.04 7.76
C MET A 1 12.08 22.72 8.14
N ARG A 2 10.73 22.67 8.11
CA ARG A 2 10.01 21.38 8.25
C ARG A 2 10.18 20.60 6.96
N HIS A 3 10.72 19.38 7.03
CA HIS A 3 10.74 18.47 5.90
C HIS A 3 9.36 17.83 5.75
N TRP A 4 8.64 18.22 4.71
CA TRP A 4 7.38 17.62 4.31
C TRP A 4 7.70 16.33 3.55
N GLN A 5 7.25 15.18 4.05
CA GLN A 5 7.51 13.88 3.44
C GLN A 5 6.46 13.52 2.40
N TRP A 6 5.21 13.88 2.67
CA TRP A 6 4.04 13.52 1.86
C TRP A 6 3.36 14.74 1.24
N LEU A 7 4.15 15.79 0.96
CA LEU A 7 3.76 16.99 0.21
C LEU A 7 2.36 17.54 0.58
N ASP A 8 1.38 17.29 -0.28
CA ASP A 8 0.00 17.74 -0.13
C ASP A 8 -0.68 17.20 1.13
N GLN A 9 -0.48 15.95 1.49
CA GLN A 9 -1.08 15.36 2.70
C GLN A 9 -0.55 16.00 3.97
N ASP A 10 0.75 16.28 4.04
CA ASP A 10 1.34 16.95 5.20
C ASP A 10 0.84 18.39 5.33
N VAL A 11 0.70 19.10 4.20
CA VAL A 11 0.15 20.47 4.18
C VAL A 11 -1.31 20.47 4.61
N LEU A 12 -2.14 19.60 4.07
CA LEU A 12 -3.56 19.48 4.42
C LEU A 12 -3.74 19.12 5.90
N ASN A 13 -2.99 18.17 6.42
CA ASN A 13 -3.03 17.78 7.82
C ASN A 13 -2.60 18.93 8.75
N TYR A 14 -1.59 19.70 8.35
CA TYR A 14 -1.14 20.85 9.11
C TYR A 14 -2.19 21.97 9.13
N LEU A 15 -2.80 22.27 7.98
CA LEU A 15 -3.82 23.31 7.88
C LEU A 15 -5.12 22.94 8.61
N ALA A 16 -5.55 21.69 8.47
CA ALA A 16 -6.75 21.20 9.15
C ALA A 16 -6.56 21.14 10.68
N SER A 17 -5.32 20.90 11.18
CA SER A 17 -4.98 20.94 12.61
C SER A 17 -5.95 20.18 13.53
N GLY A 18 -6.56 19.10 13.03
CA GLY A 18 -7.56 18.31 13.75
C GLY A 18 -9.01 18.70 13.48
N ASP A 19 -9.26 19.78 12.78
CA ASP A 19 -10.61 20.16 12.32
C ASP A 19 -10.96 19.44 11.02
N PHE A 20 -11.27 18.13 11.14
CA PHE A 20 -11.67 17.29 10.02
C PHE A 20 -12.68 16.24 10.47
N VAL A 21 -13.56 15.84 9.56
CA VAL A 21 -14.50 14.75 9.76
C VAL A 21 -13.87 13.45 9.29
N ARG A 22 -13.80 12.47 10.17
CA ARG A 22 -13.33 11.12 9.80
C ARG A 22 -14.41 10.40 9.02
N LEU A 23 -14.08 9.97 7.81
CA LEU A 23 -14.92 9.08 7.04
C LEU A 23 -14.66 7.61 7.44
N ASP A 24 -15.65 6.76 7.17
CA ASP A 24 -15.48 5.31 7.26
C ASP A 24 -14.36 4.83 6.31
N MET A 25 -13.64 3.77 6.69
CA MET A 25 -12.52 3.24 5.92
C MET A 25 -12.94 2.74 4.52
N ALA A 26 -14.21 2.45 4.30
CA ALA A 26 -14.71 2.07 2.98
C ALA A 26 -14.55 3.19 1.93
N TRP A 27 -14.47 4.46 2.36
CA TRP A 27 -14.24 5.60 1.47
C TRP A 27 -12.78 5.76 1.00
N ASN A 28 -11.86 5.00 1.58
CA ASN A 28 -10.45 4.99 1.16
C ASN A 28 -9.81 3.63 1.48
N THR A 29 -10.36 2.57 0.91
CA THR A 29 -9.88 1.21 1.18
C THR A 29 -8.64 0.92 0.35
N LEU A 30 -7.53 0.70 1.03
CA LEU A 30 -6.26 0.33 0.41
C LEU A 30 -6.29 -1.12 -0.03
N PHE A 31 -5.89 -1.36 -1.26
CA PHE A 31 -5.70 -2.68 -1.83
C PHE A 31 -4.28 -2.81 -2.39
N ASP A 32 -3.81 -4.05 -2.42
CA ASP A 32 -2.52 -4.39 -2.99
C ASP A 32 -2.55 -5.78 -3.65
N TRP A 33 -1.45 -6.16 -4.25
CA TRP A 33 -1.35 -7.46 -4.89
C TRP A 33 -1.48 -8.59 -3.87
N GLN A 34 -2.60 -9.30 -3.90
CA GLN A 34 -2.91 -10.45 -3.03
C GLN A 34 -2.80 -10.15 -1.52
N GLY A 35 -2.98 -8.92 -1.10
CA GLY A 35 -2.86 -8.52 0.30
C GLY A 35 -1.45 -8.62 0.88
N LEU A 36 -0.40 -8.70 0.05
CA LEU A 36 0.97 -8.94 0.50
C LEU A 36 1.44 -7.92 1.53
N ARG A 37 1.28 -6.62 1.23
CA ARG A 37 1.69 -5.53 2.14
C ARG A 37 0.65 -5.31 3.23
N CYS A 38 -0.61 -5.18 2.85
CA CYS A 38 -1.71 -4.95 3.79
C CYS A 38 -1.81 -6.06 4.84
N GLY A 39 -1.57 -7.31 4.45
CA GLY A 39 -1.55 -8.46 5.36
C GLY A 39 -0.48 -8.35 6.47
N HIS A 40 0.56 -7.55 6.29
CA HIS A 40 1.60 -7.30 7.32
C HIS A 40 1.44 -5.96 8.03
N ILE A 41 0.83 -4.96 7.38
CA ILE A 41 0.61 -3.63 7.96
C ILE A 41 -0.57 -3.63 8.91
N ILE A 42 -1.69 -4.22 8.49
CA ILE A 42 -2.94 -4.21 9.25
C ILE A 42 -2.82 -4.88 10.63
N PRO A 43 -2.10 -5.99 10.82
CA PRO A 43 -1.87 -6.55 12.15
C PRO A 43 -1.14 -5.61 13.12
N CYS A 44 -0.43 -4.61 12.60
CA CYS A 44 0.23 -3.58 13.41
C CYS A 44 -0.70 -2.42 13.82
N ALA A 45 -1.88 -2.32 13.21
CA ALA A 45 -2.87 -1.29 13.53
C ALA A 45 -3.60 -1.58 14.86
N PRO A 46 -4.18 -0.57 15.51
CA PRO A 46 -5.07 -0.77 16.64
C PRO A 46 -6.22 -1.76 16.33
N PRO A 47 -6.68 -2.57 17.31
CA PRO A 47 -7.68 -3.61 17.07
C PRO A 47 -8.96 -3.12 16.38
N GLU A 48 -9.47 -1.96 16.81
CA GLU A 48 -10.66 -1.32 16.24
C GLU A 48 -10.48 -0.98 14.76
N MET A 49 -9.31 -0.55 14.36
CA MET A 49 -8.99 -0.24 12.95
C MET A 49 -8.89 -1.50 12.09
N ARG A 50 -8.44 -2.63 12.67
CA ARG A 50 -8.38 -3.91 11.94
C ARG A 50 -9.77 -4.41 11.56
N GLY A 51 -10.71 -4.33 12.48
CA GLY A 51 -12.11 -4.69 12.23
C GLY A 51 -12.75 -3.80 11.17
N ALA A 52 -12.60 -2.48 11.30
CA ALA A 52 -13.08 -1.50 10.33
C ALA A 52 -12.47 -1.72 8.92
N TYR A 53 -11.16 -2.00 8.84
CA TYR A 53 -10.50 -2.31 7.57
C TYR A 53 -11.02 -3.62 6.95
N ALA A 54 -11.19 -4.68 7.75
CA ALA A 54 -11.75 -5.95 7.26
C ALA A 54 -13.18 -5.79 6.71
N GLN A 55 -13.98 -4.96 7.35
CA GLN A 55 -15.32 -4.61 6.88
C GLN A 55 -15.27 -3.79 5.58
N ALA A 56 -14.43 -2.75 5.54
CA ALA A 56 -14.23 -1.91 4.36
C ALA A 56 -13.79 -2.72 3.13
N ARG A 57 -12.92 -3.71 3.31
CA ARG A 57 -12.50 -4.61 2.21
C ARG A 57 -13.64 -5.45 1.62
N ARG A 58 -14.67 -5.77 2.37
CA ARG A 58 -15.83 -6.54 1.87
C ARG A 58 -16.75 -5.69 1.00
N ALA A 59 -16.87 -4.41 1.31
CA ALA A 59 -17.76 -3.48 0.62
C ALA A 59 -17.10 -2.09 0.47
N PRO A 60 -16.01 -1.97 -0.31
CA PRO A 60 -15.33 -0.69 -0.50
C PRO A 60 -16.22 0.26 -1.30
N LYS A 61 -16.29 1.52 -0.87
CA LYS A 61 -16.91 2.61 -1.64
C LYS A 61 -15.91 3.24 -2.61
N ILE A 62 -14.65 3.38 -2.16
CA ILE A 62 -13.53 3.80 -3.01
C ILE A 62 -12.39 2.80 -2.84
N VAL A 63 -11.95 2.23 -3.95
CA VAL A 63 -10.77 1.36 -4.02
C VAL A 63 -9.54 2.21 -4.32
N HIS A 64 -8.58 2.22 -3.40
CA HIS A 64 -7.37 3.01 -3.50
C HIS A 64 -6.15 2.12 -3.79
N TYR A 65 -5.62 2.23 -5.00
CA TYR A 65 -4.40 1.53 -5.41
C TYR A 65 -3.17 2.36 -5.06
N ALA A 66 -2.79 2.37 -3.78
CA ALA A 66 -1.65 3.12 -3.29
C ALA A 66 -0.32 2.39 -3.58
N GLY A 67 0.66 3.16 -4.03
CA GLY A 67 2.01 2.67 -4.29
C GLY A 67 2.25 2.14 -5.70
N PRO A 68 3.51 1.97 -6.09
CA PRO A 68 3.89 1.63 -7.45
C PRO A 68 3.45 0.23 -7.87
N ASP A 69 3.43 -0.73 -6.94
CA ASP A 69 3.17 -2.14 -7.22
C ASP A 69 1.67 -2.50 -7.23
N ASN A 70 0.79 -1.52 -7.02
CA ASN A 70 -0.64 -1.76 -6.84
C ASN A 70 -1.49 -1.18 -7.97
N ARG A 71 -0.87 -0.82 -9.09
CA ARG A 71 -1.53 -0.17 -10.22
C ARG A 71 -2.14 -1.21 -11.15
N PRO A 72 -3.47 -1.31 -11.31
CA PRO A 72 -4.12 -2.33 -12.14
C PRO A 72 -3.67 -2.35 -13.60
N TRP A 73 -3.25 -1.19 -14.13
CA TRP A 73 -2.73 -1.08 -15.50
C TRP A 73 -1.30 -1.59 -15.69
N LEU A 74 -0.62 -1.95 -14.61
CA LEU A 74 0.69 -2.60 -14.62
C LEU A 74 0.59 -4.01 -14.03
N TYR A 75 -0.27 -4.20 -13.03
CA TYR A 75 -0.41 -5.43 -12.24
C TYR A 75 -1.87 -5.91 -12.23
N PRO A 76 -2.30 -6.68 -13.24
CA PRO A 76 -3.71 -7.05 -13.42
C PRO A 76 -4.24 -8.00 -12.34
N LYS A 77 -3.35 -8.59 -11.52
CA LYS A 77 -3.72 -9.47 -10.40
C LYS A 77 -3.83 -8.77 -9.05
N VAL A 78 -3.80 -7.43 -9.03
CA VAL A 78 -4.08 -6.70 -7.81
C VAL A 78 -5.56 -6.86 -7.43
N ASP A 79 -5.83 -6.88 -6.13
CA ASP A 79 -7.19 -7.06 -5.64
C ASP A 79 -8.10 -5.96 -6.21
N PHE A 80 -9.32 -6.34 -6.59
CA PHE A 80 -10.31 -5.43 -7.23
C PHE A 80 -9.88 -4.81 -8.57
N ALA A 81 -8.84 -5.31 -9.24
CA ALA A 81 -8.39 -4.79 -10.53
C ALA A 81 -9.51 -4.77 -11.57
N GLU A 82 -10.43 -5.76 -11.54
CA GLU A 82 -11.55 -5.81 -12.48
C GLU A 82 -12.49 -4.60 -12.36
N ALA A 83 -12.72 -4.10 -11.16
CA ALA A 83 -13.50 -2.88 -10.95
C ALA A 83 -12.85 -1.69 -11.68
N TRP A 84 -11.54 -1.55 -11.62
CA TRP A 84 -10.80 -0.53 -12.37
C TRP A 84 -10.90 -0.73 -13.88
N TRP A 85 -10.74 -1.99 -14.35
CA TRP A 85 -10.80 -2.31 -15.78
C TRP A 85 -12.17 -2.07 -16.41
N GLN A 86 -13.28 -2.21 -15.67
CA GLN A 86 -14.61 -1.87 -16.16
C GLN A 86 -14.69 -0.41 -16.62
N TYR A 87 -14.08 0.51 -15.87
CA TYR A 87 -14.02 1.93 -16.24
C TYR A 87 -12.95 2.20 -17.31
N ALA A 88 -11.79 1.60 -17.20
CA ALA A 88 -10.69 1.80 -18.14
C ALA A 88 -11.07 1.40 -19.57
N ARG A 89 -11.84 0.33 -19.76
CA ARG A 89 -12.35 -0.11 -21.08
C ARG A 89 -13.27 0.90 -21.75
N ARG A 90 -13.91 1.76 -20.98
CA ARG A 90 -14.80 2.85 -21.47
C ARG A 90 -14.03 4.15 -21.72
N CYS A 91 -12.81 4.25 -21.24
CA CYS A 91 -11.98 5.45 -21.39
C CYS A 91 -11.53 5.62 -22.86
N PRO A 92 -11.48 6.87 -23.40
CA PRO A 92 -10.90 7.15 -24.72
C PRO A 92 -9.47 6.62 -24.89
N TYR A 93 -8.70 6.57 -23.80
CA TYR A 93 -7.32 6.10 -23.78
C TYR A 93 -7.14 4.58 -23.58
N ARG A 94 -8.22 3.78 -23.70
CA ARG A 94 -8.20 2.33 -23.43
C ARG A 94 -7.10 1.57 -24.18
N LYS A 95 -6.80 1.95 -25.44
CA LYS A 95 -5.73 1.31 -26.22
C LYS A 95 -4.35 1.57 -25.63
N LYS A 96 -4.08 2.81 -25.22
CA LYS A 96 -2.82 3.19 -24.57
C LYS A 96 -2.64 2.45 -23.24
N ILE A 97 -3.70 2.36 -22.44
CA ILE A 97 -3.70 1.64 -21.16
C ILE A 97 -3.41 0.14 -21.38
N ALA A 98 -4.06 -0.48 -22.36
CA ALA A 98 -3.81 -1.88 -22.72
C ALA A 98 -2.36 -2.10 -23.22
N GLN A 99 -1.78 -1.15 -23.94
CA GLN A 99 -0.38 -1.21 -24.37
C GLN A 99 0.57 -1.11 -23.16
N MET A 100 0.34 -0.18 -22.22
CA MET A 100 1.13 -0.07 -20.99
C MET A 100 1.16 -1.40 -20.21
N LEU A 101 0.03 -2.10 -20.15
CA LEU A 101 -0.02 -3.41 -19.51
C LEU A 101 0.86 -4.44 -20.25
N LYS A 102 0.80 -4.49 -21.59
CA LYS A 102 1.65 -5.38 -22.37
C LYS A 102 3.14 -5.09 -22.15
N ASP A 103 3.51 -3.81 -22.22
CA ASP A 103 4.90 -3.37 -22.06
C ASP A 103 5.45 -3.72 -20.65
N SER A 104 4.61 -3.60 -19.62
CA SER A 104 5.00 -3.97 -18.25
C SER A 104 5.26 -5.47 -18.09
N HIS A 105 4.55 -6.33 -18.81
CA HIS A 105 4.75 -7.79 -18.74
C HIS A 105 6.05 -8.26 -19.38
N HIS A 106 6.59 -7.52 -20.32
CA HIS A 106 7.84 -7.86 -21.03
C HIS A 106 9.10 -7.25 -20.37
N ASN A 107 8.93 -6.46 -19.31
CA ASN A 107 10.06 -5.83 -18.64
C ASN A 107 10.65 -6.75 -17.56
N LEU A 108 11.87 -7.24 -17.80
CA LEU A 108 12.62 -8.09 -16.86
C LEU A 108 12.87 -7.41 -15.51
N ALA A 109 13.05 -6.08 -15.49
CA ALA A 109 13.22 -5.32 -14.27
C ALA A 109 11.96 -5.38 -13.40
N ASP A 110 10.77 -5.28 -14.01
CA ASP A 110 9.49 -5.43 -13.32
C ASP A 110 9.28 -6.85 -12.77
N LEU A 111 9.68 -7.87 -13.52
CA LEU A 111 9.62 -9.26 -13.06
C LEU A 111 10.52 -9.47 -11.84
N ARG A 112 11.76 -8.99 -11.91
CA ARG A 112 12.72 -9.04 -10.79
C ARG A 112 12.17 -8.31 -9.57
N HIS A 113 11.65 -7.10 -9.76
CA HIS A 113 11.05 -6.31 -8.68
C HIS A 113 9.88 -7.07 -8.01
N ARG A 114 8.97 -7.65 -8.79
CA ARG A 114 7.86 -8.47 -8.27
C ARG A 114 8.34 -9.67 -7.46
N LEU A 115 9.36 -10.37 -7.93
CA LEU A 115 9.94 -11.49 -7.19
C LEU A 115 10.54 -11.02 -5.86
N VAL A 116 11.30 -9.92 -5.87
CA VAL A 116 11.86 -9.33 -4.64
C VAL A 116 10.75 -8.95 -3.66
N VAL A 117 9.72 -8.25 -4.12
CA VAL A 117 8.56 -7.86 -3.29
C VAL A 117 7.85 -9.10 -2.76
N PHE A 118 7.59 -10.10 -3.61
CA PHE A 118 6.95 -11.35 -3.18
C PHE A 118 7.74 -12.04 -2.08
N PHE A 119 9.04 -12.27 -2.27
CA PHE A 119 9.88 -12.94 -1.26
C PHE A 119 10.03 -12.10 0.01
N ALA A 120 10.19 -10.78 -0.11
CA ALA A 120 10.26 -9.90 1.05
C ALA A 120 9.02 -10.02 1.95
N PHE A 121 7.82 -10.06 1.36
CA PHE A 121 6.58 -10.12 2.13
C PHE A 121 6.13 -11.54 2.48
N LYS A 122 6.39 -12.54 1.64
CA LYS A 122 6.00 -13.94 1.93
C LYS A 122 6.96 -14.68 2.83
N VAL A 123 8.25 -14.32 2.80
CA VAL A 123 9.28 -15.00 3.59
C VAL A 123 9.92 -14.05 4.60
N GLY A 124 10.41 -12.91 4.14
CA GLY A 124 11.13 -11.96 4.99
C GLY A 124 10.27 -11.40 6.12
N MET A 125 9.08 -10.89 5.81
CA MET A 125 8.21 -10.30 6.83
C MET A 125 7.70 -11.29 7.88
N PRO A 126 7.33 -12.53 7.58
CA PRO A 126 7.04 -13.54 8.60
C PRO A 126 8.22 -13.79 9.55
N LEU A 127 9.44 -13.90 9.02
CA LEU A 127 10.64 -14.05 9.85
C LEU A 127 10.88 -12.82 10.74
N VAL A 128 10.77 -11.61 10.17
CA VAL A 128 10.87 -10.36 10.94
C VAL A 128 9.79 -10.31 12.04
N ASN A 129 8.58 -10.73 11.75
CA ASN A 129 7.48 -10.74 12.74
C ASN A 129 7.67 -11.80 13.81
N ALA A 130 8.32 -12.92 13.51
CA ALA A 130 8.68 -13.94 14.50
C ALA A 130 9.72 -13.42 15.50
N VAL A 131 10.77 -12.73 15.01
CA VAL A 131 11.84 -12.17 15.85
C VAL A 131 11.42 -10.88 16.56
N PHE A 132 10.69 -10.04 15.86
CA PHE A 132 10.21 -8.72 16.29
C PHE A 132 8.67 -8.63 16.14
N PRO A 133 7.91 -9.23 17.05
CA PRO A 133 6.44 -9.24 16.93
C PRO A 133 5.85 -7.83 16.84
N PRO A 134 4.78 -7.63 16.06
CA PRO A 134 4.08 -6.34 15.96
C PRO A 134 3.70 -5.78 17.34
N ASN A 135 3.73 -4.46 17.48
CA ASN A 135 3.33 -3.73 18.69
C ASN A 135 4.19 -3.96 19.95
N THR A 136 5.32 -4.66 19.84
CA THR A 136 6.25 -4.90 20.95
C THR A 136 7.30 -3.79 21.11
N LYS A 137 7.87 -3.68 22.34
CA LYS A 137 9.02 -2.80 22.61
C LYS A 137 10.22 -3.18 21.74
N ARG A 138 10.43 -4.49 21.52
CA ARG A 138 11.51 -5.05 20.68
C ARG A 138 11.40 -4.54 19.25
N ARG A 139 10.21 -4.53 18.67
CA ARG A 139 9.98 -4.01 17.31
C ARG A 139 10.22 -2.51 17.23
N ARG A 140 9.73 -1.73 18.20
CA ARG A 140 9.97 -0.28 18.25
C ARG A 140 11.46 0.05 18.37
N TRP A 141 12.18 -0.71 19.17
CA TRP A 141 13.64 -0.57 19.26
C TRP A 141 14.31 -0.87 17.90
N ALA A 142 13.99 -1.99 17.25
CA ALA A 142 14.54 -2.37 15.96
C ALA A 142 14.30 -1.27 14.90
N ILE A 143 13.05 -0.79 14.77
CA ILE A 143 12.71 0.29 13.83
C ILE A 143 13.57 1.54 14.07
N ARG A 144 13.72 1.96 15.33
CA ARG A 144 14.56 3.13 15.66
C ARG A 144 16.02 2.92 15.28
N THR A 145 16.57 1.75 15.58
CA THR A 145 17.96 1.42 15.29
C THR A 145 18.22 1.40 13.79
N PHE A 146 17.39 0.70 13.02
CA PHE A 146 17.54 0.63 11.56
C PHE A 146 17.34 2.00 10.89
N ARG A 147 16.37 2.80 11.35
CA ARG A 147 16.17 4.16 10.82
C ARG A 147 17.36 5.08 11.06
N ASN A 148 18.03 4.94 12.20
CA ASN A 148 19.23 5.72 12.52
C ASN A 148 20.43 5.28 11.67
N LEU A 149 20.57 3.98 11.36
CA LEU A 149 21.64 3.46 10.50
C LEU A 149 21.49 3.92 9.04
N ASP A 150 20.26 4.13 8.59
CA ASP A 150 19.95 4.45 7.19
C ASP A 150 19.83 5.96 6.91
N GLY A 151 20.17 6.80 7.89
CA GLY A 151 20.09 8.26 7.77
C GLY A 151 18.70 8.78 7.42
N GLY A 152 17.64 8.02 7.74
CA GLY A 152 16.24 8.38 7.47
C GLY A 152 15.77 8.14 6.03
N LYS A 153 16.51 7.39 5.22
CA LYS A 153 16.18 7.15 3.79
C LYS A 153 15.20 6.00 3.53
N LEU A 154 14.86 5.21 4.55
CA LEU A 154 14.00 3.99 4.41
C LEU A 154 12.55 4.18 4.91
N LEU A 155 11.96 5.34 4.71
CA LEU A 155 10.48 5.44 4.83
C LEU A 155 9.97 6.49 3.87
#